data_a7cfb85a1abdcfc8b748077b0aec4eaa
#
_entry.id   a7cfb85a1abdcfc8b748077b0aec4eaa
#
_cell.length_a   1.000
_cell.length_b   1.000
_cell.length_c   1.000
_cell.angle_alpha   90.00
_cell.angle_beta   90.00
_cell.angle_gamma   90.00
#
_symmetry.space_group_name_H-M   'P 1'
#
loop_
_entity.id
_entity.type
_entity.pdbx_description
1 polymer ?
#
loop_
_entity_poly.entity_id
_entity_poly.type
_entity_poly.pdbx_seq_one_letter_code
_entity_poly.pdbx_strand_id
1 'polypeptide(L)'
;MITGRLFSLLACLLFSTSLAAQQIAVVSDLNGRYGSTRYHERVEKAVQAIGDIGPAMVISAGDMVAGQKQPKLDEQHLQAMWDAFNQTFADPLGRGGIPFAVTPGNHDGSGFERFALERELFERQWRDRTGGLDLLDGSEWPRRYAARLGSVLLVSFDGTIPGRLSKQEFSFVRSMLEEYRDSASTVIVLSHLPMWPLASGREREILDDPDLLALLHQQGVDLFLSGHHHLFYAGRDAGGMIHLATGALGGNARAFSGNDARQAHSCTLLDIDEAGIPIEARPAPGFLLPIDMAMLPTHIDGPLGRLTRIDLDRQ
;
A
#
# COMPACT_ATOMS: atom_id res chain seq x y z
N MET A 1 -45.22 57.50 20.35
CA MET A 1 -44.95 56.56 19.23
C MET A 1 -43.55 56.05 19.40
N ILE A 2 -43.39 54.84 19.93
CA ILE A 2 -42.10 54.21 20.19
C ILE A 2 -41.98 53.05 19.19
N THR A 3 -41.09 53.21 18.20
CA THR A 3 -40.80 52.20 17.19
C THR A 3 -39.70 51.25 17.70
N GLY A 4 -40.11 50.05 18.11
CA GLY A 4 -39.16 48.98 18.47
C GLY A 4 -38.56 48.35 17.23
N ARG A 5 -37.24 48.34 17.13
CA ARG A 5 -36.46 47.59 16.14
C ARG A 5 -36.23 46.18 16.68
N LEU A 6 -36.81 45.16 16.03
CA LEU A 6 -36.45 43.77 16.22
C LEU A 6 -35.10 43.52 15.56
N PHE A 7 -34.08 43.13 16.33
CA PHE A 7 -32.84 42.54 15.80
C PHE A 7 -33.05 41.03 15.73
N SER A 8 -33.16 40.52 14.51
CA SER A 8 -33.08 39.06 14.27
C SER A 8 -31.63 38.62 14.32
N LEU A 9 -31.26 37.89 15.36
CA LEU A 9 -29.99 37.16 15.42
C LEU A 9 -30.12 35.90 14.51
N LEU A 10 -29.45 35.91 13.38
CA LEU A 10 -29.26 34.71 12.54
C LEU A 10 -28.13 33.91 13.15
N ALA A 11 -28.44 32.86 13.90
CA ALA A 11 -27.45 31.90 14.39
C ALA A 11 -27.01 31.01 13.23
N CYS A 12 -25.83 31.25 12.66
CA CYS A 12 -25.16 30.30 11.77
C CYS A 12 -24.76 29.07 12.60
N LEU A 13 -25.51 27.99 12.48
CA LEU A 13 -25.11 26.66 12.90
C LEU A 13 -23.99 26.18 11.98
N LEU A 14 -22.75 26.32 12.39
CA LEU A 14 -21.62 25.65 11.78
C LEU A 14 -21.77 24.15 12.09
N PHE A 15 -22.30 23.39 11.16
CA PHE A 15 -22.18 21.94 11.16
C PHE A 15 -20.71 21.61 10.89
N SER A 16 -19.94 21.38 11.94
CA SER A 16 -18.67 20.69 11.83
C SER A 16 -19.00 19.24 11.41
N THR A 17 -18.91 18.95 10.13
CA THR A 17 -18.89 17.56 9.68
C THR A 17 -17.55 16.98 10.14
N SER A 18 -17.55 16.31 11.29
CA SER A 18 -16.45 15.45 11.67
C SER A 18 -16.22 14.48 10.50
N LEU A 19 -15.06 14.52 9.87
CA LEU A 19 -14.68 13.49 8.90
C LEU A 19 -14.70 12.17 9.67
N ALA A 20 -15.58 11.26 9.28
CA ALA A 20 -15.56 9.91 9.83
C ALA A 20 -14.19 9.28 9.54
N ALA A 21 -13.57 8.68 10.56
CA ALA A 21 -12.30 7.98 10.39
C ALA A 21 -12.40 6.98 9.23
N GLN A 22 -11.42 7.02 8.32
CA GLN A 22 -11.37 6.13 7.17
C GLN A 22 -10.39 5.00 7.47
N GLN A 23 -10.92 3.80 7.69
CA GLN A 23 -10.10 2.63 7.89
C GLN A 23 -9.73 1.99 6.56
N ILE A 24 -8.43 1.77 6.33
CA ILE A 24 -7.88 1.11 5.15
C ILE A 24 -7.17 -0.16 5.59
N ALA A 25 -7.49 -1.29 4.96
CA ALA A 25 -6.72 -2.51 5.15
C ALA A 25 -5.64 -2.64 4.06
N VAL A 26 -4.41 -2.93 4.47
CA VAL A 26 -3.27 -3.10 3.57
C VAL A 26 -2.79 -4.53 3.61
N VAL A 27 -2.62 -5.12 2.44
CA VAL A 27 -2.07 -6.47 2.23
C VAL A 27 -0.95 -6.43 1.21
N SER A 28 -0.07 -7.42 1.22
CA SER A 28 1.00 -7.58 0.24
C SER A 28 1.47 -9.02 0.18
N ASP A 29 2.17 -9.34 -0.91
CA ASP A 29 2.91 -10.61 -1.03
C ASP A 29 2.00 -11.81 -0.69
N LEU A 30 0.84 -11.86 -1.35
CA LEU A 30 -0.19 -12.89 -1.15
C LEU A 30 0.22 -14.22 -1.76
N ASN A 31 1.14 -14.16 -2.73
CA ASN A 31 1.60 -15.27 -3.56
C ASN A 31 2.23 -16.40 -2.76
N GLY A 32 2.07 -17.62 -3.28
CA GLY A 32 2.71 -18.81 -2.76
C GLY A 32 4.09 -19.07 -3.41
N ARG A 33 4.44 -20.35 -3.56
CA ARG A 33 5.62 -20.76 -4.32
C ARG A 33 5.43 -20.45 -5.80
N TYR A 34 6.53 -20.26 -6.52
CA TYR A 34 6.55 -20.03 -7.96
C TYR A 34 5.57 -20.94 -8.71
N GLY A 35 4.70 -20.34 -9.51
CA GLY A 35 3.68 -21.01 -10.28
C GLY A 35 2.51 -21.59 -9.47
N SER A 36 2.40 -21.28 -8.18
CA SER A 36 1.31 -21.80 -7.36
C SER A 36 -0.02 -21.17 -7.73
N THR A 37 -1.02 -22.04 -7.91
CA THR A 37 -2.44 -21.69 -8.02
C THR A 37 -3.18 -21.90 -6.69
N ARG A 38 -2.44 -22.06 -5.59
CA ARG A 38 -3.00 -22.26 -4.25
C ARG A 38 -2.45 -21.21 -3.29
N TYR A 39 -3.34 -20.64 -2.52
CA TYR A 39 -3.01 -19.73 -1.44
C TYR A 39 -2.91 -20.46 -0.11
N HIS A 40 -2.11 -19.92 0.81
CA HIS A 40 -2.06 -20.45 2.16
C HIS A 40 -3.36 -20.09 2.90
N GLU A 41 -3.85 -20.97 3.76
CA GLU A 41 -5.05 -20.80 4.60
C GLU A 41 -5.13 -19.42 5.30
N ARG A 42 -4.00 -18.85 5.71
CA ARG A 42 -3.97 -17.52 6.32
C ARG A 42 -4.42 -16.39 5.38
N VAL A 43 -4.30 -16.56 4.06
CA VAL A 43 -4.82 -15.59 3.08
C VAL A 43 -6.34 -15.58 3.10
N GLU A 44 -6.97 -16.78 3.14
CA GLU A 44 -8.42 -16.92 3.26
C GLU A 44 -8.93 -16.34 4.59
N LYS A 45 -8.20 -16.61 5.70
CA LYS A 45 -8.49 -16.02 7.01
C LYS A 45 -8.35 -14.50 7.04
N ALA A 46 -7.35 -13.95 6.32
CA ALA A 46 -7.21 -12.51 6.19
C ALA A 46 -8.38 -11.89 5.43
N VAL A 47 -8.84 -12.52 4.34
CA VAL A 47 -10.05 -12.08 3.61
C VAL A 47 -11.27 -12.04 4.51
N GLN A 48 -11.46 -13.07 5.33
CA GLN A 48 -12.57 -13.11 6.28
C GLN A 48 -12.45 -11.99 7.32
N ALA A 49 -11.27 -11.85 7.95
CA ALA A 49 -11.02 -10.80 8.94
C ALA A 49 -11.21 -9.39 8.36
N ILE A 50 -10.75 -9.15 7.12
CA ILE A 50 -10.96 -7.88 6.41
C ILE A 50 -12.46 -7.66 6.13
N GLY A 51 -13.18 -8.70 5.71
CA GLY A 51 -14.62 -8.64 5.50
C GLY A 51 -15.40 -8.32 6.78
N ASP A 52 -15.00 -8.90 7.92
CA ASP A 52 -15.60 -8.63 9.23
C ASP A 52 -15.32 -7.21 9.73
N ILE A 53 -14.14 -6.66 9.40
CA ILE A 53 -13.75 -5.28 9.71
C ILE A 53 -14.55 -4.29 8.85
N GLY A 54 -14.78 -4.60 7.57
CA GLY A 54 -15.47 -3.73 6.63
C GLY A 54 -14.76 -2.41 6.36
N PRO A 55 -13.45 -2.42 5.99
CA PRO A 55 -12.71 -1.19 5.75
C PRO A 55 -13.29 -0.40 4.57
N ALA A 56 -13.03 0.89 4.54
CA ALA A 56 -13.44 1.76 3.44
C ALA A 56 -12.71 1.42 2.12
N MET A 57 -11.54 0.77 2.20
CA MET A 57 -10.74 0.31 1.07
C MET A 57 -9.77 -0.80 1.50
N VAL A 58 -9.44 -1.69 0.57
CA VAL A 58 -8.27 -2.57 0.67
C VAL A 58 -7.21 -2.12 -0.33
N ILE A 59 -5.94 -2.06 0.10
CA ILE A 59 -4.79 -1.78 -0.77
C ILE A 59 -3.92 -3.03 -0.83
N SER A 60 -3.59 -3.52 -2.05
CA SER A 60 -2.54 -4.49 -2.26
C SER A 60 -1.25 -3.81 -2.70
N ALA A 61 -0.19 -3.98 -1.91
CA ALA A 61 1.14 -3.48 -2.27
C ALA A 61 1.92 -4.46 -3.18
N GLY A 62 1.22 -5.22 -4.04
CA GLY A 62 1.79 -6.08 -5.07
C GLY A 62 2.01 -7.54 -4.65
N ASP A 63 2.54 -8.32 -5.58
CA ASP A 63 2.84 -9.75 -5.45
C ASP A 63 1.61 -10.60 -5.08
N MET A 64 0.55 -10.43 -5.88
CA MET A 64 -0.71 -11.17 -5.74
C MET A 64 -0.60 -12.60 -6.29
N VAL A 65 0.19 -12.81 -7.37
CA VAL A 65 0.46 -14.12 -7.97
C VAL A 65 1.97 -14.40 -8.06
N ALA A 66 2.34 -15.66 -8.28
CA ALA A 66 3.70 -16.15 -8.04
C ALA A 66 4.52 -16.37 -9.33
N GLY A 67 4.73 -15.33 -10.12
CA GLY A 67 5.56 -15.36 -11.33
C GLY A 67 7.03 -15.02 -11.11
N GLN A 68 7.69 -14.48 -12.14
CA GLN A 68 9.04 -13.91 -12.15
C GLN A 68 10.19 -14.93 -11.90
N LYS A 69 10.12 -16.12 -12.46
CA LYS A 69 11.22 -17.11 -12.40
C LYS A 69 11.47 -17.80 -13.74
N GLN A 70 12.47 -18.67 -13.76
CA GLN A 70 12.78 -19.57 -14.86
C GLN A 70 12.62 -21.03 -14.41
N PRO A 71 12.17 -21.94 -15.31
CA PRO A 71 11.67 -21.65 -16.66
C PRO A 71 10.40 -20.79 -16.60
N LYS A 72 10.14 -19.95 -17.62
CA LYS A 72 8.92 -19.13 -17.66
C LYS A 72 7.70 -20.02 -17.72
N LEU A 73 6.63 -19.55 -17.08
CA LEU A 73 5.31 -20.17 -17.20
C LEU A 73 4.65 -19.75 -18.52
N ASP A 74 3.82 -20.63 -19.05
CA ASP A 74 2.99 -20.31 -20.22
C ASP A 74 1.78 -19.44 -19.79
N GLU A 75 1.12 -18.86 -20.78
CA GLU A 75 -0.03 -17.97 -20.55
C GLU A 75 -1.17 -18.67 -19.83
N GLN A 76 -1.43 -19.94 -20.16
CA GLN A 76 -2.50 -20.72 -19.53
C GLN A 76 -2.26 -20.90 -18.03
N HIS A 77 -1.04 -21.19 -17.64
CA HIS A 77 -0.67 -21.34 -16.23
C HIS A 77 -0.73 -20.01 -15.48
N LEU A 78 -0.23 -18.94 -16.10
CA LEU A 78 -0.33 -17.59 -15.52
C LEU A 78 -1.78 -17.15 -15.33
N GLN A 79 -2.66 -17.44 -16.31
CA GLN A 79 -4.10 -17.17 -16.18
C GLN A 79 -4.72 -17.98 -15.03
N ALA A 80 -4.36 -19.26 -14.89
CA ALA A 80 -4.84 -20.09 -13.78
C ALA A 80 -4.43 -19.55 -12.39
N MET A 81 -3.27 -18.90 -12.30
CA MET A 81 -2.84 -18.21 -11.07
C MET A 81 -3.75 -17.01 -10.76
N TRP A 82 -4.10 -16.20 -11.77
CA TRP A 82 -5.04 -15.08 -11.61
C TRP A 82 -6.46 -15.55 -11.27
N ASP A 83 -6.92 -16.65 -11.88
CA ASP A 83 -8.23 -17.24 -11.55
C ASP A 83 -8.28 -17.70 -10.08
N ALA A 84 -7.19 -18.30 -9.59
CA ALA A 84 -7.08 -18.70 -8.19
C ALA A 84 -7.02 -17.48 -7.24
N PHE A 85 -6.33 -16.40 -7.63
CA PHE A 85 -6.33 -15.13 -6.89
C PHE A 85 -7.75 -14.54 -6.80
N ASN A 86 -8.45 -14.49 -7.92
CA ASN A 86 -9.82 -14.00 -7.97
C ASN A 86 -10.72 -14.77 -7.01
N GLN A 87 -10.71 -16.10 -7.08
CA GLN A 87 -11.53 -16.96 -6.24
C GLN A 87 -11.22 -16.81 -4.75
N THR A 88 -9.92 -16.69 -4.40
CA THR A 88 -9.48 -16.68 -3.01
C THR A 88 -9.57 -15.29 -2.38
N PHE A 89 -9.31 -14.24 -3.14
CA PHE A 89 -9.12 -12.89 -2.58
C PHE A 89 -10.03 -11.83 -3.20
N ALA A 90 -9.93 -11.59 -4.53
CA ALA A 90 -10.58 -10.42 -5.13
C ALA A 90 -12.11 -10.51 -5.17
N ASP A 91 -12.66 -11.68 -5.56
CA ASP A 91 -14.11 -11.86 -5.66
C ASP A 91 -14.83 -11.86 -4.29
N PRO A 92 -14.27 -12.44 -3.21
CA PRO A 92 -14.84 -12.29 -1.86
C PRO A 92 -14.94 -10.83 -1.42
N LEU A 93 -13.88 -10.03 -1.58
CA LEU A 93 -13.90 -8.60 -1.25
C LEU A 93 -14.88 -7.83 -2.13
N GLY A 94 -14.87 -8.09 -3.44
CA GLY A 94 -15.79 -7.46 -4.40
C GLY A 94 -17.26 -7.73 -4.09
N ARG A 95 -17.61 -8.93 -3.61
CA ARG A 95 -18.99 -9.23 -3.13
C ARG A 95 -19.36 -8.41 -1.88
N GLY A 96 -18.38 -8.07 -1.06
CA GLY A 96 -18.56 -7.17 0.09
C GLY A 96 -18.68 -5.69 -0.31
N GLY A 97 -18.50 -5.36 -1.59
CA GLY A 97 -18.52 -3.97 -2.07
C GLY A 97 -17.34 -3.13 -1.59
N ILE A 98 -16.26 -3.76 -1.11
CA ILE A 98 -15.08 -3.06 -0.59
C ILE A 98 -14.19 -2.67 -1.79
N PRO A 99 -13.87 -1.38 -1.98
CA PRO A 99 -12.94 -0.91 -3.00
C PRO A 99 -11.56 -1.55 -2.83
N PHE A 100 -10.94 -1.91 -3.96
CA PHE A 100 -9.65 -2.60 -3.96
C PHE A 100 -8.64 -1.91 -4.87
N ALA A 101 -7.63 -1.28 -4.26
CA ALA A 101 -6.51 -0.64 -4.95
C ALA A 101 -5.34 -1.62 -5.09
N VAL A 102 -4.66 -1.58 -6.23
CA VAL A 102 -3.55 -2.49 -6.55
C VAL A 102 -2.33 -1.71 -7.02
N THR A 103 -1.13 -2.26 -6.79
CA THR A 103 0.09 -1.85 -7.49
C THR A 103 0.75 -3.09 -8.07
N PRO A 104 1.48 -3.01 -9.20
CA PRO A 104 2.24 -4.15 -9.69
C PRO A 104 3.31 -4.55 -8.69
N GLY A 105 3.41 -5.86 -8.41
CA GLY A 105 4.54 -6.46 -7.73
C GLY A 105 5.56 -7.03 -8.71
N ASN A 106 6.75 -7.40 -8.24
CA ASN A 106 7.75 -7.96 -9.13
C ASN A 106 7.39 -9.39 -9.59
N HIS A 107 6.52 -10.11 -8.86
CA HIS A 107 6.05 -11.45 -9.23
C HIS A 107 4.81 -11.45 -10.12
N ASP A 108 4.11 -10.36 -10.28
CA ASP A 108 2.87 -10.28 -11.08
C ASP A 108 2.87 -9.21 -12.17
N GLY A 109 3.59 -8.11 -11.99
CA GLY A 109 3.65 -7.00 -12.94
C GLY A 109 5.06 -6.46 -13.20
N SER A 110 6.10 -7.32 -13.13
CA SER A 110 7.50 -6.93 -13.23
C SER A 110 7.82 -5.98 -14.38
N GLY A 111 8.56 -4.91 -14.09
CA GLY A 111 9.10 -3.97 -15.09
C GLY A 111 10.22 -4.53 -15.96
N PHE A 112 10.76 -5.71 -15.63
CA PHE A 112 11.79 -6.34 -16.47
C PHE A 112 11.21 -6.92 -17.75
N GLU A 113 11.74 -6.51 -18.90
CA GLU A 113 11.36 -6.93 -20.27
C GLU A 113 11.20 -8.45 -20.41
N ARG A 114 12.08 -9.21 -19.78
CA ARG A 114 12.02 -10.68 -19.81
C ARG A 114 10.75 -11.29 -19.22
N PHE A 115 9.95 -10.51 -18.48
CA PHE A 115 8.68 -10.93 -17.87
C PHE A 115 7.48 -10.16 -18.44
N ALA A 116 7.58 -9.67 -19.67
CA ALA A 116 6.54 -8.87 -20.34
C ALA A 116 5.18 -9.58 -20.40
N LEU A 117 5.14 -10.92 -20.58
CA LEU A 117 3.89 -11.68 -20.58
C LEU A 117 3.17 -11.62 -19.22
N GLU A 118 3.91 -11.71 -18.11
CA GLU A 118 3.33 -11.61 -16.76
C GLU A 118 2.73 -10.22 -16.53
N ARG A 119 3.44 -9.18 -16.99
CA ARG A 119 2.94 -7.79 -16.95
C ARG A 119 1.70 -7.61 -17.83
N GLU A 120 1.69 -8.16 -19.03
CA GLU A 120 0.52 -8.10 -19.91
C GLU A 120 -0.72 -8.74 -19.23
N LEU A 121 -0.52 -9.87 -18.56
CA LEU A 121 -1.61 -10.55 -17.83
C LEU A 121 -2.06 -9.77 -16.59
N PHE A 122 -1.15 -9.11 -15.86
CA PHE A 122 -1.50 -8.17 -14.81
C PHE A 122 -2.39 -7.04 -15.36
N GLU A 123 -1.99 -6.41 -16.46
CA GLU A 123 -2.78 -5.34 -17.08
C GLU A 123 -4.14 -5.86 -17.58
N ARG A 124 -4.19 -7.05 -18.16
CA ARG A 124 -5.43 -7.70 -18.62
C ARG A 124 -6.36 -8.00 -17.46
N GLN A 125 -5.82 -8.51 -16.35
CA GLN A 125 -6.57 -8.84 -15.13
C GLN A 125 -7.34 -7.63 -14.58
N TRP A 126 -6.73 -6.46 -14.62
CA TRP A 126 -7.28 -5.27 -13.98
C TRP A 126 -7.89 -4.25 -14.94
N ARG A 127 -7.69 -4.37 -16.26
CA ARG A 127 -8.10 -3.39 -17.28
C ARG A 127 -9.55 -2.92 -17.09
N ASP A 128 -10.47 -3.84 -16.94
CA ASP A 128 -11.91 -3.58 -16.80
C ASP A 128 -12.40 -3.68 -15.34
N ARG A 129 -11.45 -3.81 -14.42
CA ARG A 129 -11.71 -3.96 -12.98
C ARG A 129 -11.04 -2.81 -12.23
N THR A 130 -11.71 -1.68 -12.11
CA THR A 130 -11.19 -0.53 -11.34
C THR A 130 -11.28 -0.73 -9.82
N GLY A 131 -11.73 -1.90 -9.36
CA GLY A 131 -11.86 -2.21 -7.94
C GLY A 131 -12.84 -1.34 -7.16
N GLY A 132 -13.73 -0.61 -7.84
CA GLY A 132 -14.65 0.34 -7.19
C GLY A 132 -13.96 1.65 -6.76
N LEU A 133 -12.77 1.95 -7.28
CA LEU A 133 -12.02 3.17 -6.98
C LEU A 133 -12.60 4.40 -7.69
N ASP A 134 -12.55 5.54 -7.02
CA ASP A 134 -12.73 6.86 -7.62
C ASP A 134 -11.39 7.31 -8.25
N LEU A 135 -11.19 6.94 -9.53
CA LEU A 135 -9.96 7.27 -10.27
C LEU A 135 -9.96 8.74 -10.68
N LEU A 136 -8.98 9.50 -10.21
CA LEU A 136 -8.69 10.87 -10.64
C LEU A 136 -7.90 10.88 -11.95
N ASP A 137 -6.92 9.99 -12.06
CA ASP A 137 -6.24 9.64 -13.31
C ASP A 137 -6.14 8.11 -13.40
N GLY A 138 -6.79 7.52 -14.37
CA GLY A 138 -6.77 6.10 -14.70
C GLY A 138 -6.22 5.82 -16.09
N SER A 139 -5.53 6.78 -16.72
CA SER A 139 -5.06 6.68 -18.11
C SER A 139 -4.11 5.50 -18.33
N GLU A 140 -3.36 5.12 -17.30
CA GLU A 140 -2.46 3.97 -17.31
C GLU A 140 -2.77 2.91 -16.24
N TRP A 141 -4.03 2.90 -15.79
CA TRP A 141 -4.52 1.83 -14.91
C TRP A 141 -4.27 0.45 -15.52
N PRO A 142 -3.82 -0.55 -14.76
CA PRO A 142 -3.54 -0.57 -13.31
C PRO A 142 -2.07 -0.33 -12.94
N ARG A 143 -1.20 -0.02 -13.89
CA ARG A 143 0.25 0.11 -13.64
C ARG A 143 0.59 1.30 -12.78
N ARG A 144 -0.08 2.43 -13.05
CA ARG A 144 0.04 3.67 -12.31
C ARG A 144 -1.24 4.47 -12.45
N TYR A 145 -1.63 5.14 -11.39
CA TYR A 145 -2.88 5.89 -11.33
C TYR A 145 -2.91 6.80 -10.11
N ALA A 146 -3.84 7.75 -10.11
CA ALA A 146 -4.25 8.49 -8.94
C ALA A 146 -5.72 8.17 -8.64
N ALA A 147 -6.05 7.96 -7.36
CA ALA A 147 -7.40 7.66 -6.90
C ALA A 147 -7.72 8.44 -5.62
N ARG A 148 -9.00 8.59 -5.34
CA ARG A 148 -9.51 9.26 -4.15
C ARG A 148 -10.30 8.30 -3.27
N LEU A 149 -10.11 8.43 -1.95
CA LEU A 149 -10.98 7.85 -0.95
C LEU A 149 -11.31 8.96 0.06
N GLY A 150 -12.49 9.56 -0.04
CA GLY A 150 -12.84 10.71 0.79
C GLY A 150 -11.82 11.84 0.67
N SER A 151 -11.11 12.15 1.75
CA SER A 151 -10.03 13.15 1.79
C SER A 151 -8.64 12.60 1.55
N VAL A 152 -8.52 11.29 1.24
CA VAL A 152 -7.23 10.65 0.96
C VAL A 152 -6.96 10.64 -0.54
N LEU A 153 -5.79 11.12 -0.94
CA LEU A 153 -5.21 10.93 -2.27
C LEU A 153 -4.29 9.71 -2.24
N LEU A 154 -4.54 8.74 -3.10
CA LEU A 154 -3.67 7.60 -3.36
C LEU A 154 -3.01 7.75 -4.73
N VAL A 155 -1.67 7.79 -4.77
CA VAL A 155 -0.89 7.78 -6.02
C VAL A 155 -0.11 6.47 -6.08
N SER A 156 -0.44 5.60 -7.02
CA SER A 156 0.25 4.32 -7.26
C SER A 156 1.12 4.41 -8.49
N PHE A 157 2.33 3.84 -8.44
CA PHE A 157 3.26 3.79 -9.57
C PHE A 157 4.01 2.45 -9.63
N ASP A 158 4.59 2.15 -10.81
CA ASP A 158 5.40 0.94 -11.02
C ASP A 158 6.80 1.09 -10.42
N GLY A 159 6.95 0.64 -9.18
CA GLY A 159 8.23 0.53 -8.49
C GLY A 159 8.67 -0.93 -8.33
N THR A 160 8.72 -1.69 -9.44
CA THR A 160 9.11 -3.12 -9.42
C THR A 160 10.56 -3.38 -9.80
N ILE A 161 11.29 -2.35 -10.23
CA ILE A 161 12.72 -2.42 -10.56
C ILE A 161 13.52 -1.68 -9.47
N PRO A 162 14.51 -2.33 -8.82
CA PRO A 162 15.34 -1.68 -7.81
C PRO A 162 16.17 -0.52 -8.37
N GLY A 163 16.48 0.44 -7.50
CA GLY A 163 17.28 1.60 -7.81
C GLY A 163 16.44 2.85 -8.07
N ARG A 164 16.85 3.69 -9.03
CA ARG A 164 16.13 4.91 -9.38
C ARG A 164 14.95 4.65 -10.29
N LEU A 165 13.91 5.45 -10.14
CA LEU A 165 12.75 5.40 -11.04
C LEU A 165 13.14 5.74 -12.48
N SER A 166 12.41 5.18 -13.43
CA SER A 166 12.45 5.66 -14.81
C SER A 166 11.96 7.12 -14.87
N LYS A 167 12.41 7.85 -15.88
CA LYS A 167 11.92 9.23 -16.09
C LYS A 167 10.41 9.29 -16.23
N GLN A 168 9.81 8.25 -16.81
CA GLN A 168 8.37 8.17 -17.02
C GLN A 168 7.62 8.03 -15.69
N GLU A 169 8.04 7.10 -14.83
CA GLU A 169 7.43 6.92 -13.50
C GLU A 169 7.61 8.16 -12.63
N PHE A 170 8.83 8.72 -12.61
CA PHE A 170 9.11 9.93 -11.85
C PHE A 170 8.24 11.12 -12.30
N SER A 171 8.08 11.32 -13.63
CA SER A 171 7.24 12.40 -14.18
C SER A 171 5.76 12.18 -13.85
N PHE A 172 5.29 10.93 -13.87
CA PHE A 172 3.92 10.59 -13.49
C PHE A 172 3.65 10.95 -12.02
N VAL A 173 4.49 10.43 -11.09
CA VAL A 173 4.32 10.74 -9.66
C VAL A 173 4.30 12.25 -9.41
N ARG A 174 5.24 12.99 -10.04
CA ARG A 174 5.28 14.45 -9.94
C ARG A 174 3.98 15.08 -10.41
N SER A 175 3.51 14.74 -11.61
CA SER A 175 2.31 15.35 -12.19
C SER A 175 1.07 15.09 -11.33
N MET A 176 0.91 13.86 -10.81
CA MET A 176 -0.24 13.52 -9.96
C MET A 176 -0.23 14.29 -8.64
N LEU A 177 0.94 14.43 -8.03
CA LEU A 177 1.08 15.20 -6.79
C LEU A 177 0.87 16.69 -7.04
N GLU A 178 1.46 17.28 -8.10
CA GLU A 178 1.27 18.69 -8.45
C GLU A 178 -0.19 19.01 -8.76
N GLU A 179 -0.94 18.07 -9.37
CA GLU A 179 -2.34 18.30 -9.77
C GLU A 179 -3.33 18.11 -8.62
N TYR A 180 -3.15 17.05 -7.78
CA TYR A 180 -4.19 16.62 -6.85
C TYR A 180 -3.86 16.83 -5.37
N ARG A 181 -2.60 17.13 -5.00
CA ARG A 181 -2.16 17.24 -3.60
C ARG A 181 -3.04 18.17 -2.76
N ASP A 182 -3.34 19.35 -3.28
CA ASP A 182 -4.08 20.39 -2.53
C ASP A 182 -5.56 20.05 -2.31
N SER A 183 -6.05 19.00 -2.99
CA SER A 183 -7.43 18.51 -2.85
C SER A 183 -7.61 17.46 -1.75
N ALA A 184 -6.52 17.07 -1.06
CA ALA A 184 -6.52 15.99 -0.08
C ALA A 184 -5.93 16.46 1.26
N SER A 185 -6.46 15.94 2.37
CA SER A 185 -5.87 16.12 3.71
C SER A 185 -4.75 15.12 3.99
N THR A 186 -4.80 13.96 3.36
CA THR A 186 -3.79 12.88 3.49
C THR A 186 -3.37 12.38 2.13
N VAL A 187 -2.07 12.25 1.91
CA VAL A 187 -1.49 11.74 0.67
C VAL A 187 -0.69 10.48 0.92
N ILE A 188 -1.10 9.40 0.26
CA ILE A 188 -0.44 8.11 0.28
C ILE A 188 0.18 7.86 -1.10
N VAL A 189 1.48 7.58 -1.13
CA VAL A 189 2.17 7.12 -2.34
C VAL A 189 2.46 5.63 -2.19
N LEU A 190 2.05 4.84 -3.18
CA LEU A 190 2.08 3.38 -3.16
C LEU A 190 3.04 2.84 -4.21
N SER A 191 3.93 1.96 -3.76
CA SER A 191 4.82 1.18 -4.62
C SER A 191 5.02 -0.23 -4.06
N HIS A 192 5.53 -1.16 -4.86
CA HIS A 192 5.87 -2.49 -4.34
C HIS A 192 7.18 -2.49 -3.56
N LEU A 193 8.26 -1.97 -4.15
CA LEU A 193 9.56 -1.94 -3.47
C LEU A 193 9.61 -0.84 -2.41
N PRO A 194 10.16 -1.13 -1.22
CA PRO A 194 10.40 -0.11 -0.20
C PRO A 194 11.60 0.79 -0.56
N MET A 195 11.71 1.93 0.10
CA MET A 195 12.86 2.83 -0.04
C MET A 195 13.99 2.51 0.97
N TRP A 196 13.74 1.73 2.03
CA TRP A 196 14.74 1.33 3.02
C TRP A 196 14.99 -0.17 3.03
N PRO A 197 16.25 -0.60 3.33
CA PRO A 197 16.67 -2.01 3.30
C PRO A 197 16.26 -2.76 4.59
N LEU A 198 15.01 -3.22 4.67
CA LEU A 198 14.46 -3.86 5.86
C LEU A 198 14.92 -5.30 6.03
N ALA A 199 14.86 -6.11 4.95
CA ALA A 199 15.00 -7.56 5.03
C ALA A 199 16.43 -8.04 4.78
N SER A 200 16.90 -8.96 5.63
CA SER A 200 18.17 -9.64 5.46
C SER A 200 18.25 -10.37 4.11
N GLY A 201 19.34 -10.13 3.37
CA GLY A 201 19.60 -10.68 2.04
C GLY A 201 18.80 -10.00 0.92
N ARG A 202 18.11 -8.89 1.19
CA ARG A 202 17.32 -8.10 0.23
C ARG A 202 17.67 -6.61 0.25
N GLU A 203 18.81 -6.26 0.83
CA GLU A 203 19.22 -4.87 1.09
C GLU A 203 19.35 -4.02 -0.19
N ARG A 204 19.52 -4.68 -1.35
CA ARG A 204 19.63 -4.02 -2.66
C ARG A 204 18.30 -3.97 -3.45
N GLU A 205 17.28 -4.62 -2.94
CA GLU A 205 15.97 -4.68 -3.59
C GLU A 205 15.07 -3.55 -3.05
N ILE A 206 15.51 -2.31 -3.24
CA ILE A 206 14.87 -1.08 -2.77
C ILE A 206 14.85 -0.02 -3.88
N LEU A 207 14.00 0.99 -3.71
CA LEU A 207 14.04 2.22 -4.48
C LEU A 207 15.06 3.18 -3.84
N ASP A 208 16.32 3.08 -4.27
CA ASP A 208 17.40 3.98 -3.83
C ASP A 208 17.40 5.24 -4.72
N ASP A 209 16.39 6.11 -4.51
CA ASP A 209 16.17 7.30 -5.32
C ASP A 209 16.01 8.56 -4.45
N PRO A 210 17.10 9.31 -4.22
CA PRO A 210 17.05 10.55 -3.45
C PRO A 210 16.24 11.67 -4.13
N ASP A 211 16.10 11.65 -5.46
CA ASP A 211 15.31 12.64 -6.18
C ASP A 211 13.81 12.36 -5.96
N LEU A 212 13.41 11.10 -5.92
CA LEU A 212 12.04 10.70 -5.54
C LEU A 212 11.76 11.13 -4.09
N LEU A 213 12.64 10.81 -3.15
CA LEU A 213 12.46 11.19 -1.74
C LEU A 213 12.29 12.71 -1.59
N ALA A 214 13.14 13.50 -2.28
CA ALA A 214 13.05 14.95 -2.27
C ALA A 214 11.73 15.48 -2.84
N LEU A 215 11.24 14.87 -3.93
CA LEU A 215 9.93 15.19 -4.51
C LEU A 215 8.79 14.91 -3.53
N LEU A 216 8.79 13.74 -2.89
CA LEU A 216 7.74 13.35 -1.94
C LEU A 216 7.70 14.32 -0.73
N HIS A 217 8.84 14.71 -0.19
CA HIS A 217 8.93 15.73 0.86
C HIS A 217 8.42 17.09 0.38
N GLN A 218 8.87 17.55 -0.82
CA GLN A 218 8.44 18.83 -1.38
C GLN A 218 6.94 18.91 -1.57
N GLN A 219 6.31 17.80 -1.95
CA GLN A 219 4.88 17.70 -2.16
C GLN A 219 4.08 17.37 -0.88
N GLY A 220 4.77 17.27 0.27
CA GLY A 220 4.12 17.00 1.56
C GLY A 220 3.37 15.67 1.58
N VAL A 221 3.98 14.61 1.06
CA VAL A 221 3.43 13.25 1.16
C VAL A 221 3.47 12.80 2.61
N ASP A 222 2.37 12.24 3.10
CA ASP A 222 2.25 11.81 4.50
C ASP A 222 2.77 10.38 4.71
N LEU A 223 2.51 9.50 3.73
CA LEU A 223 2.82 8.08 3.82
C LEU A 223 3.35 7.53 2.50
N PHE A 224 4.52 6.88 2.53
CA PHE A 224 5.00 5.99 1.48
C PHE A 224 4.74 4.54 1.89
N LEU A 225 3.92 3.82 1.11
CA LEU A 225 3.46 2.47 1.39
C LEU A 225 4.13 1.46 0.45
N SER A 226 4.62 0.34 1.00
CA SER A 226 5.31 -0.71 0.23
C SER A 226 5.08 -2.13 0.78
N GLY A 227 5.48 -3.13 -0.01
CA GLY A 227 5.52 -4.55 0.32
C GLY A 227 6.91 -5.16 0.18
N HIS A 228 7.04 -6.23 -0.61
CA HIS A 228 8.25 -6.88 -1.09
C HIS A 228 9.17 -7.49 -0.03
N HIS A 229 9.47 -6.77 1.02
CA HIS A 229 10.40 -7.24 2.07
C HIS A 229 9.76 -8.23 3.05
N HIS A 230 8.44 -8.48 2.95
CA HIS A 230 7.68 -9.41 3.80
C HIS A 230 7.81 -9.11 5.29
N LEU A 231 8.03 -7.85 5.64
CA LEU A 231 8.19 -7.37 7.01
C LEU A 231 7.28 -6.17 7.24
N PHE A 232 6.59 -6.17 8.36
CA PHE A 232 5.93 -4.97 8.83
C PHE A 232 6.94 -4.08 9.54
N TYR A 233 7.05 -2.86 9.07
CA TYR A 233 7.79 -1.79 9.76
C TYR A 233 7.16 -0.44 9.41
N ALA A 234 6.91 0.36 10.41
CA ALA A 234 6.48 1.74 10.25
C ALA A 234 7.49 2.67 10.91
N GLY A 235 8.09 3.56 10.12
CA GLY A 235 9.10 4.51 10.59
C GLY A 235 8.95 5.87 9.95
N ARG A 236 9.55 6.88 10.58
CA ARG A 236 9.67 8.24 10.02
C ARG A 236 11.09 8.48 9.57
N ASP A 237 11.23 9.11 8.41
CA ASP A 237 12.50 9.64 7.95
C ASP A 237 12.80 11.03 8.57
N ALA A 238 13.95 11.59 8.22
CA ALA A 238 14.38 12.91 8.73
C ALA A 238 13.46 14.08 8.27
N GLY A 239 12.68 13.89 7.20
CA GLY A 239 11.69 14.86 6.71
C GLY A 239 10.32 14.72 7.39
N GLY A 240 10.14 13.70 8.21
CA GLY A 240 8.88 13.43 8.94
C GLY A 240 7.86 12.60 8.20
N MET A 241 8.12 12.20 6.94
CA MET A 241 7.24 11.31 6.17
C MET A 241 7.26 9.89 6.76
N ILE A 242 6.09 9.26 6.84
CA ILE A 242 5.98 7.87 7.27
C ILE A 242 6.34 6.94 6.10
N HIS A 243 7.22 5.98 6.36
CA HIS A 243 7.47 4.85 5.47
C HIS A 243 6.88 3.59 6.12
N LEU A 244 5.91 3.00 5.46
CA LEU A 244 5.25 1.77 5.88
C LEU A 244 5.59 0.65 4.91
N ALA A 245 6.31 -0.34 5.39
CA ALA A 245 6.36 -1.64 4.75
C ALA A 245 5.35 -2.55 5.43
N THR A 246 4.44 -3.14 4.65
CA THR A 246 3.45 -4.08 5.18
C THR A 246 3.98 -5.51 5.16
N GLY A 247 3.56 -6.34 6.12
CA GLY A 247 3.92 -7.75 6.16
C GLY A 247 3.33 -8.55 5.01
N ALA A 248 3.92 -9.71 4.71
CA ALA A 248 3.39 -10.63 3.72
C ALA A 248 2.24 -11.47 4.29
N LEU A 249 1.28 -11.85 3.46
CA LEU A 249 0.27 -12.86 3.80
C LEU A 249 0.59 -14.23 3.19
N GLY A 250 1.21 -14.29 2.01
CA GLY A 250 1.54 -15.52 1.30
C GLY A 250 2.97 -15.95 1.48
N GLY A 251 3.90 -15.24 0.95
CA GLY A 251 5.32 -15.55 0.83
C GLY A 251 6.05 -16.09 2.06
N ASN A 252 7.34 -16.23 1.99
CA ASN A 252 8.13 -16.69 3.13
C ASN A 252 8.30 -15.57 4.16
N ALA A 253 8.12 -15.88 5.45
CA ALA A 253 8.49 -14.98 6.54
C ALA A 253 9.97 -14.64 6.48
N ARG A 254 10.33 -13.37 6.68
CA ARG A 254 11.73 -12.88 6.65
C ARG A 254 12.13 -12.29 8.00
N ALA A 255 13.43 -12.07 8.16
CA ALA A 255 14.02 -11.40 9.31
C ALA A 255 14.55 -10.03 8.90
N PHE A 256 14.58 -9.09 9.84
CA PHE A 256 15.25 -7.80 9.64
C PHE A 256 16.76 -8.00 9.43
N SER A 257 17.39 -7.10 8.68
CA SER A 257 18.85 -7.06 8.56
C SER A 257 19.50 -6.99 9.94
N GLY A 258 20.45 -7.88 10.20
CA GLY A 258 21.09 -8.02 11.51
C GLY A 258 20.29 -8.78 12.58
N ASN A 259 19.18 -9.42 12.23
CA ASN A 259 18.37 -10.25 13.13
C ASN A 259 18.05 -11.59 12.46
N ASP A 260 18.01 -12.66 13.22
CA ASP A 260 17.65 -14.01 12.75
C ASP A 260 16.16 -14.34 12.97
N ALA A 261 15.47 -13.60 13.84
CA ALA A 261 14.07 -13.83 14.15
C ALA A 261 13.17 -13.41 12.97
N ARG A 262 12.42 -14.38 12.44
CA ARG A 262 11.47 -14.14 11.35
C ARG A 262 10.20 -13.53 11.90
N GLN A 263 9.73 -12.47 11.24
CA GLN A 263 8.47 -11.84 11.62
C GLN A 263 7.26 -12.68 11.19
N ALA A 264 6.20 -12.64 11.98
CA ALA A 264 4.94 -13.28 11.64
C ALA A 264 4.31 -12.62 10.38
N HIS A 265 3.59 -13.43 9.59
CA HIS A 265 2.76 -12.91 8.51
C HIS A 265 1.66 -12.01 9.08
N SER A 266 1.35 -10.92 8.41
CA SER A 266 0.38 -9.95 8.90
C SER A 266 -0.28 -9.15 7.76
N CYS A 267 -1.47 -8.63 8.02
CA CYS A 267 -2.04 -7.48 7.31
C CYS A 267 -1.86 -6.22 8.17
N THR A 268 -2.02 -5.05 7.55
CA THR A 268 -1.90 -3.77 8.24
C THR A 268 -3.23 -3.01 8.15
N LEU A 269 -3.62 -2.32 9.21
CA LEU A 269 -4.74 -1.38 9.23
C LEU A 269 -4.19 0.04 9.38
N LEU A 270 -4.76 0.95 8.62
CA LEU A 270 -4.55 2.39 8.73
C LEU A 270 -5.88 3.01 9.14
N ASP A 271 -5.89 3.74 10.25
CA ASP A 271 -7.03 4.54 10.66
C ASP A 271 -6.70 6.01 10.38
N ILE A 272 -7.29 6.57 9.32
CA ILE A 272 -6.96 7.92 8.88
C ILE A 272 -8.02 8.88 9.41
N ASP A 273 -7.59 9.83 10.24
CA ASP A 273 -8.42 10.88 10.79
C ASP A 273 -7.68 12.24 10.85
N GLU A 274 -8.30 13.25 11.44
CA GLU A 274 -7.71 14.59 11.59
C GLU A 274 -6.47 14.61 12.50
N ALA A 275 -6.28 13.60 13.35
CA ALA A 275 -5.14 13.50 14.27
C ALA A 275 -3.92 12.80 13.64
N GLY A 276 -4.08 12.12 12.49
CA GLY A 276 -3.01 11.47 11.79
C GLY A 276 -3.36 10.11 11.17
N ILE A 277 -2.37 9.24 11.11
CA ILE A 277 -2.46 7.90 10.51
C ILE A 277 -2.01 6.86 11.55
N PRO A 278 -2.87 6.47 12.51
CA PRO A 278 -2.64 5.29 13.34
C PRO A 278 -2.43 4.04 12.49
N ILE A 279 -1.37 3.29 12.79
CA ILE A 279 -0.94 2.12 12.01
C ILE A 279 -0.87 0.91 12.93
N GLU A 280 -1.57 -0.16 12.57
CA GLU A 280 -1.55 -1.43 13.28
C GLU A 280 -1.29 -2.59 12.32
N ALA A 281 -0.28 -3.42 12.57
CA ALA A 281 -0.13 -4.69 11.89
C ALA A 281 -0.74 -5.81 12.71
N ARG A 282 -1.63 -6.59 12.12
CA ARG A 282 -2.32 -7.71 12.76
C ARG A 282 -1.80 -9.04 12.25
N PRO A 283 -1.14 -9.83 13.09
CA PRO A 283 -0.50 -11.08 12.68
C PRO A 283 -1.51 -12.21 12.48
N ALA A 284 -1.18 -13.08 11.51
CA ALA A 284 -1.86 -14.36 11.32
C ALA A 284 -1.59 -15.30 12.52
N PRO A 285 -2.45 -16.28 12.80
CA PRO A 285 -3.64 -16.63 11.98
C PRO A 285 -4.93 -15.89 12.38
N GLY A 286 -4.92 -15.17 13.49
CA GLY A 286 -6.16 -14.64 14.07
C GLY A 286 -6.47 -13.19 13.70
N PHE A 287 -5.48 -12.39 13.31
CA PHE A 287 -5.62 -10.98 12.95
C PHE A 287 -6.33 -10.12 14.00
N LEU A 288 -6.23 -10.49 15.28
CA LEU A 288 -6.99 -9.86 16.37
C LEU A 288 -6.21 -8.76 17.09
N LEU A 289 -4.98 -9.08 17.51
CA LEU A 289 -4.15 -8.16 18.29
C LEU A 289 -3.01 -7.62 17.43
N PRO A 290 -2.63 -6.34 17.61
CA PRO A 290 -1.51 -5.77 16.88
C PRO A 290 -0.17 -6.40 17.26
N ILE A 291 0.80 -6.32 16.34
CA ILE A 291 2.20 -6.63 16.62
C ILE A 291 2.71 -5.64 17.68
N ASP A 292 3.42 -6.17 18.69
CA ASP A 292 4.11 -5.33 19.66
C ASP A 292 5.28 -4.60 18.96
N MET A 293 5.17 -3.28 18.85
CA MET A 293 6.19 -2.43 18.23
C MET A 293 7.55 -2.56 18.93
N ALA A 294 7.60 -2.86 20.23
CA ALA A 294 8.85 -3.04 20.97
C ALA A 294 9.69 -4.21 20.46
N MET A 295 9.09 -5.16 19.75
CA MET A 295 9.79 -6.28 19.10
C MET A 295 10.48 -5.91 17.79
N LEU A 296 10.22 -4.70 17.25
CA LEU A 296 10.80 -4.23 16.01
C LEU A 296 12.08 -3.41 16.27
N PRO A 297 13.00 -3.32 15.28
CA PRO A 297 14.16 -2.44 15.38
C PRO A 297 13.76 -1.00 15.70
N THR A 298 14.52 -0.31 16.53
CA THR A 298 14.25 1.11 16.86
C THR A 298 14.48 2.02 15.66
N HIS A 299 15.36 1.62 14.74
CA HIS A 299 15.63 2.32 13.49
C HIS A 299 16.16 1.36 12.42
N ILE A 300 16.09 1.79 11.18
CA ILE A 300 16.70 1.15 10.02
C ILE A 300 17.59 2.19 9.35
N ASP A 301 18.88 1.90 9.17
CA ASP A 301 19.78 2.73 8.39
C ASP A 301 19.80 2.26 6.93
N GLY A 302 19.82 3.20 6.00
CA GLY A 302 19.84 2.95 4.57
C GLY A 302 20.55 4.05 3.79
N PRO A 303 20.68 3.92 2.46
CA PRO A 303 21.36 4.91 1.63
C PRO A 303 20.68 6.30 1.67
N LEU A 304 19.39 6.34 1.96
CA LEU A 304 18.58 7.57 2.08
C LEU A 304 18.56 8.14 3.51
N GLY A 305 19.38 7.59 4.42
CA GLY A 305 19.48 8.02 5.81
C GLY A 305 18.83 7.05 6.78
N ARG A 306 18.44 7.57 7.94
CA ARG A 306 17.83 6.78 9.03
C ARG A 306 16.32 6.86 8.98
N LEU A 307 15.68 5.71 9.15
CA LEU A 307 14.25 5.55 9.36
C LEU A 307 14.01 5.17 10.83
N THR A 308 13.43 6.07 11.63
CA THR A 308 13.16 5.84 13.05
C THR A 308 11.74 5.29 13.25
N ARG A 309 11.58 4.28 14.10
CA ARG A 309 10.27 3.66 14.38
C ARG A 309 9.27 4.70 14.93
N ILE A 310 8.05 4.71 14.37
CA ILE A 310 7.06 5.80 14.57
C ILE A 310 6.60 6.03 16.02
N ASP A 311 6.68 5.01 16.88
CA ASP A 311 6.28 5.11 18.30
C ASP A 311 7.34 5.80 19.18
N LEU A 312 8.58 5.96 18.67
CA LEU A 312 9.70 6.61 19.37
C LEU A 312 9.73 8.13 19.18
N ASP A 313 9.05 8.65 18.16
CA ASP A 313 9.03 10.10 17.86
C ASP A 313 8.08 10.92 18.77
N ARG A 314 7.40 10.29 19.70
CA ARG A 314 6.41 10.95 20.60
C ARG A 314 6.98 11.35 21.96
N GLN A 315 8.34 11.41 22.10
CA GLN A 315 8.99 11.85 23.34
C GLN A 315 9.48 13.28 23.26
#